data_b5055f8f9e9dfc091e13943749f9ffdf
#
_entry.id   b5055f8f9e9dfc091e13943749f9ffdf
#
_cell.length_a   1.000
_cell.length_b   1.000
_cell.length_c   1.000
_cell.angle_alpha   90.00
_cell.angle_beta   90.00
_cell.angle_gamma   90.00
#
_symmetry.space_group_name_H-M   'P 1'
#
loop_
_entity.id
_entity.type
_entity.pdbx_description
1 polymer ?
#
loop_
_entity_poly.entity_id
_entity_poly.type
_entity_poly.pdbx_seq_one_letter_code
_entity_poly.pdbx_strand_id
1 'polypeptide(L)'
;MYKRQAPKENLVGVENSGWTIAKKLLQHERNFISNFGLAGGGTGSGADVVNIAKKYLGEKNGQIADLAHRENITLHKMKEHAFGLTLQRSGDEGAKASAASSMFKYYGTEHNKDRYELMIAAMGNKGLGWTNEGFSDEEQAITKAWLRTKANSIEGGTSEVQLNVISRRVLDLPN
;
A
#
# COMPACT_ATOMS: atom_id res chain seq x y z
N MET A 1 -8.25 -34.18 10.62
CA MET A 1 -7.95 -33.10 11.62
C MET A 1 -7.86 -33.59 13.07
N TYR A 2 -8.39 -34.75 13.42
CA TYR A 2 -8.40 -35.28 14.79
C TYR A 2 -6.99 -35.60 15.39
N LYS A 3 -5.94 -35.59 14.59
CA LYS A 3 -4.56 -35.79 15.06
C LYS A 3 -3.85 -34.51 15.54
N ARG A 4 -4.48 -33.34 15.42
CA ARG A 4 -3.95 -32.05 15.88
C ARG A 4 -4.86 -31.47 16.94
N GLN A 5 -4.29 -31.21 18.10
CA GLN A 5 -4.97 -30.61 19.24
C GLN A 5 -4.29 -29.31 19.61
N ALA A 6 -5.07 -28.36 20.10
CA ALA A 6 -4.56 -27.15 20.74
C ALA A 6 -4.91 -27.18 22.23
N PRO A 7 -4.05 -26.70 23.12
CA PRO A 7 -4.37 -26.56 24.53
C PRO A 7 -5.61 -25.67 24.72
N LYS A 8 -6.44 -26.03 25.69
CA LYS A 8 -7.72 -25.32 25.95
C LYS A 8 -7.46 -23.85 26.39
N GLU A 9 -6.37 -23.62 27.08
CA GLU A 9 -5.91 -22.28 27.52
C GLU A 9 -5.55 -21.35 26.36
N ASN A 10 -5.34 -21.89 25.17
CA ASN A 10 -5.08 -21.09 23.96
C ASN A 10 -6.37 -20.58 23.29
N LEU A 11 -7.54 -20.83 23.88
CA LEU A 11 -8.81 -20.29 23.42
C LEU A 11 -8.83 -18.77 23.58
N VAL A 12 -8.98 -18.05 22.46
CA VAL A 12 -9.09 -16.59 22.47
C VAL A 12 -10.56 -16.18 22.60
N GLY A 13 -10.91 -15.57 23.74
CA GLY A 13 -12.27 -15.10 24.02
C GLY A 13 -13.21 -16.20 24.47
N VAL A 14 -14.50 -16.01 24.20
CA VAL A 14 -15.57 -16.93 24.59
C VAL A 14 -15.85 -17.91 23.45
N GLU A 15 -16.11 -19.17 23.81
CA GLU A 15 -16.53 -20.20 22.83
C GLU A 15 -17.70 -19.71 21.98
N ASN A 16 -17.70 -20.02 20.70
CA ASN A 16 -18.67 -19.61 19.69
C ASN A 16 -18.69 -18.10 19.33
N SER A 17 -17.75 -17.28 19.88
CA SER A 17 -17.64 -15.85 19.57
C SER A 17 -16.57 -15.51 18.50
N GLY A 18 -16.01 -16.51 17.83
CA GLY A 18 -14.88 -16.36 16.89
C GLY A 18 -15.16 -15.40 15.73
N TRP A 19 -16.39 -15.35 15.22
CA TRP A 19 -16.75 -14.44 14.13
C TRP A 19 -16.63 -12.95 14.53
N THR A 20 -16.99 -12.61 15.77
CA THR A 20 -16.86 -11.24 16.29
C THR A 20 -15.38 -10.84 16.42
N ILE A 21 -14.54 -11.78 16.87
CA ILE A 21 -13.08 -11.58 16.98
C ILE A 21 -12.47 -11.43 15.59
N ALA A 22 -12.84 -12.29 14.63
CA ALA A 22 -12.37 -12.24 13.25
C ALA A 22 -12.71 -10.89 12.59
N LYS A 23 -13.93 -10.36 12.76
CA LYS A 23 -14.32 -9.05 12.23
C LYS A 23 -13.45 -7.91 12.78
N LYS A 24 -13.15 -7.93 14.08
CA LYS A 24 -12.25 -6.93 14.70
C LYS A 24 -10.83 -7.04 14.15
N LEU A 25 -10.30 -8.26 14.04
CA LEU A 25 -8.97 -8.50 13.48
C LEU A 25 -8.86 -7.95 12.05
N LEU A 26 -9.82 -8.27 11.18
CA LEU A 26 -9.85 -7.78 9.79
C LEU A 26 -9.97 -6.25 9.70
N GLN A 27 -10.60 -5.60 10.67
CA GLN A 27 -10.66 -4.15 10.74
C GLN A 27 -9.29 -3.54 11.07
N HIS A 28 -8.58 -4.11 12.04
CA HIS A 28 -7.23 -3.68 12.39
C HIS A 28 -6.25 -3.90 11.25
N GLU A 29 -6.34 -5.03 10.57
CA GLU A 29 -5.53 -5.34 9.39
C GLU A 29 -5.73 -4.29 8.28
N ARG A 30 -6.97 -3.93 7.94
CA ARG A 30 -7.26 -2.90 6.94
C ARG A 30 -6.66 -1.54 7.30
N ASN A 31 -6.80 -1.13 8.55
CA ASN A 31 -6.22 0.12 9.03
C ASN A 31 -4.68 0.11 8.95
N PHE A 32 -4.04 -1.01 9.26
CA PHE A 32 -2.60 -1.16 9.12
C PHE A 32 -2.15 -1.07 7.66
N ILE A 33 -2.83 -1.79 6.76
CA ILE A 33 -2.48 -1.84 5.32
C ILE A 33 -2.76 -0.50 4.63
N SER A 34 -3.75 0.29 5.08
CA SER A 34 -4.07 1.59 4.49
C SER A 34 -2.90 2.58 4.56
N ASN A 35 -2.02 2.44 5.55
CA ASN A 35 -0.84 3.29 5.69
C ASN A 35 0.28 2.99 4.67
N PHE A 36 0.19 1.91 3.89
CA PHE A 36 1.18 1.58 2.86
C PHE A 36 1.26 2.62 1.74
N GLY A 37 0.18 3.36 1.49
CA GLY A 37 0.15 4.44 0.50
C GLY A 37 0.91 5.70 0.89
N LEU A 38 1.33 5.82 2.15
CA LEU A 38 2.15 6.94 2.61
C LEU A 38 3.65 6.60 2.50
N ALA A 39 4.46 7.62 2.21
CA ALA A 39 5.92 7.46 2.14
C ALA A 39 6.46 6.84 3.42
N GLY A 40 7.07 5.65 3.32
CA GLY A 40 7.65 4.92 4.45
C GLY A 40 6.70 3.96 5.16
N GLY A 41 5.41 3.89 4.80
CA GLY A 41 4.48 2.90 5.32
C GLY A 41 4.67 1.53 4.66
N GLY A 42 4.98 0.51 5.46
CA GLY A 42 5.07 -0.88 5.01
C GLY A 42 6.44 -1.35 4.55
N THR A 43 6.49 -2.53 3.99
CA THR A 43 7.68 -3.34 3.64
C THR A 43 8.50 -2.81 2.45
N GLY A 44 8.59 -1.50 2.29
CA GLY A 44 9.30 -0.89 1.18
C GLY A 44 10.80 -0.74 1.40
N SER A 45 11.55 -0.48 0.34
CA SER A 45 12.99 -0.20 0.37
C SER A 45 13.36 1.11 1.09
N GLY A 46 12.38 1.89 1.55
CA GLY A 46 12.59 3.25 2.06
C GLY A 46 13.01 4.26 0.98
N ALA A 47 13.11 3.84 -0.28
CA ALA A 47 13.56 4.68 -1.36
C ALA A 47 12.53 5.78 -1.70
N ASP A 48 13.03 6.99 -1.90
CA ASP A 48 12.24 8.12 -2.38
C ASP A 48 12.19 8.14 -3.91
N VAL A 49 10.98 8.20 -4.48
CA VAL A 49 10.77 8.15 -5.93
C VAL A 49 11.44 9.31 -6.67
N VAL A 50 11.53 10.50 -6.06
CA VAL A 50 12.19 11.67 -6.67
C VAL A 50 13.69 11.45 -6.75
N ASN A 51 14.32 10.95 -5.67
CA ASN A 51 15.73 10.68 -5.62
C ASN A 51 16.13 9.55 -6.60
N ILE A 52 15.34 8.49 -6.69
CA ILE A 52 15.54 7.43 -7.68
C ILE A 52 15.44 7.98 -9.09
N ALA A 53 14.42 8.77 -9.40
CA ALA A 53 14.28 9.36 -10.72
C ALA A 53 15.45 10.31 -11.08
N LYS A 54 15.89 11.16 -10.15
CA LYS A 54 17.08 12.02 -10.38
C LYS A 54 18.35 11.20 -10.63
N LYS A 55 18.53 10.10 -9.88
CA LYS A 55 19.68 9.21 -10.01
C LYS A 55 19.78 8.57 -11.40
N TYR A 56 18.67 8.09 -11.96
CA TYR A 56 18.68 7.30 -13.20
C TYR A 56 18.31 8.10 -14.45
N LEU A 57 17.50 9.16 -14.34
CA LEU A 57 17.08 10.01 -15.45
C LEU A 57 17.83 11.34 -15.52
N GLY A 58 18.68 11.60 -14.52
CA GLY A 58 19.46 12.85 -14.42
C GLY A 58 18.68 13.99 -13.75
N GLU A 59 19.45 15.02 -13.41
CA GLU A 59 18.95 16.24 -12.78
C GLU A 59 19.35 17.48 -13.58
N LYS A 60 18.42 18.42 -13.73
CA LYS A 60 18.64 19.73 -14.33
C LYS A 60 17.96 20.80 -13.49
N ASN A 61 18.72 21.76 -13.00
CA ASN A 61 18.25 22.86 -12.16
C ASN A 61 17.45 22.39 -10.92
N GLY A 62 17.92 21.33 -10.24
CA GLY A 62 17.27 20.78 -9.06
C GLY A 62 16.04 19.88 -9.37
N GLN A 63 15.68 19.70 -10.64
CA GLN A 63 14.52 18.94 -11.07
C GLN A 63 14.92 17.70 -11.86
N ILE A 64 14.06 16.69 -11.90
CA ILE A 64 14.23 15.51 -12.76
C ILE A 64 14.33 15.99 -14.21
N ALA A 65 15.37 15.55 -14.93
CA ALA A 65 15.67 16.05 -16.28
C ALA A 65 14.63 15.56 -17.31
N ASP A 66 14.13 14.33 -17.17
CA ASP A 66 13.07 13.79 -18.03
C ASP A 66 11.71 14.42 -17.68
N LEU A 67 11.09 15.10 -18.66
CA LEU A 67 9.86 15.86 -18.47
C LEU A 67 8.64 14.97 -18.19
N ALA A 68 8.52 13.85 -18.89
CA ALA A 68 7.38 12.95 -18.75
C ALA A 68 7.38 12.27 -17.38
N HIS A 69 8.55 11.76 -16.94
CA HIS A 69 8.68 11.18 -15.61
C HIS A 69 8.49 12.24 -14.51
N ARG A 70 9.00 13.46 -14.70
CA ARG A 70 8.79 14.56 -13.76
C ARG A 70 7.31 14.88 -13.58
N GLU A 71 6.53 14.95 -14.66
CA GLU A 71 5.08 15.17 -14.61
C GLU A 71 4.37 14.06 -13.84
N ASN A 72 4.60 12.81 -14.18
CA ASN A 72 4.00 11.65 -13.52
C ASN A 72 4.33 11.59 -12.03
N ILE A 73 5.59 11.84 -11.65
CA ILE A 73 6.02 11.86 -10.26
C ILE A 73 5.40 13.05 -9.51
N THR A 74 5.27 14.21 -10.16
CA THR A 74 4.59 15.37 -9.56
C THR A 74 3.13 15.06 -9.25
N LEU A 75 2.40 14.48 -10.21
CA LEU A 75 1.02 14.05 -10.00
C LEU A 75 0.90 13.00 -8.89
N HIS A 76 1.83 12.05 -8.83
CA HIS A 76 1.90 11.08 -7.76
C HIS A 76 2.08 11.75 -6.39
N LYS A 77 3.02 12.69 -6.26
CA LYS A 77 3.27 13.44 -5.01
C LYS A 77 2.07 14.31 -4.61
N MET A 78 1.37 14.91 -5.56
CA MET A 78 0.11 15.63 -5.27
C MET A 78 -0.96 14.71 -4.70
N LYS A 79 -1.15 13.52 -5.29
CA LYS A 79 -2.07 12.49 -4.79
C LYS A 79 -1.68 11.99 -3.39
N GLU A 80 -0.38 11.75 -3.16
CA GLU A 80 0.15 11.37 -1.85
C GLU A 80 -0.20 12.41 -0.78
N HIS A 81 0.03 13.68 -1.09
CA HIS A 81 -0.28 14.78 -0.17
C HIS A 81 -1.78 14.87 0.13
N ALA A 82 -2.64 14.85 -0.89
CA ALA A 82 -4.08 14.86 -0.73
C ALA A 82 -4.59 13.66 0.09
N PHE A 83 -4.02 12.49 -0.13
CA PHE A 83 -4.33 11.28 0.64
C PHE A 83 -3.93 11.42 2.10
N GLY A 84 -2.75 11.96 2.39
CA GLY A 84 -2.29 12.25 3.75
C GLY A 84 -3.23 13.19 4.50
N LEU A 85 -3.67 14.29 3.86
CA LEU A 85 -4.65 15.21 4.44
C LEU A 85 -6.01 14.55 4.69
N THR A 86 -6.43 13.65 3.80
CA THR A 86 -7.69 12.91 3.96
C THR A 86 -7.64 11.93 5.13
N LEU A 87 -6.51 11.24 5.31
CA LEU A 87 -6.27 10.37 6.46
C LEU A 87 -6.28 11.16 7.78
N GLN A 88 -5.61 12.32 7.81
CA GLN A 88 -5.58 13.19 8.98
C GLN A 88 -7.00 13.66 9.36
N ARG A 89 -7.77 14.17 8.40
CA ARG A 89 -9.16 14.58 8.62
C ARG A 89 -10.02 13.42 9.16
N SER A 90 -9.85 12.22 8.63
CA SER A 90 -10.59 11.05 9.11
C SER A 90 -10.22 10.65 10.54
N GLY A 91 -8.97 10.85 10.96
CA GLY A 91 -8.54 10.67 12.35
C GLY A 91 -9.25 11.61 13.29
N ASP A 92 -9.43 12.86 12.89
CA ASP A 92 -10.11 13.91 13.69
C ASP A 92 -11.63 13.66 13.81
N GLU A 93 -12.25 13.03 12.80
CA GLU A 93 -13.70 12.73 12.76
C GLU A 93 -14.11 11.49 13.58
N GLY A 94 -13.18 10.71 14.11
CA GLY A 94 -13.45 9.59 15.02
C GLY A 94 -14.24 8.43 14.41
N ALA A 95 -15.36 8.03 15.00
CA ALA A 95 -16.11 6.80 14.68
C ALA A 95 -16.64 6.73 13.22
N LYS A 96 -16.80 7.84 12.52
CA LYS A 96 -17.14 7.86 11.08
C LYS A 96 -16.01 7.29 10.20
N ALA A 97 -14.80 7.21 10.73
CA ALA A 97 -13.64 6.66 10.07
C ALA A 97 -13.77 5.16 9.70
N SER A 98 -14.63 4.40 10.37
CA SER A 98 -14.74 2.95 10.09
C SER A 98 -15.26 2.63 8.69
N ALA A 99 -16.17 3.46 8.15
CA ALA A 99 -16.67 3.31 6.78
C ALA A 99 -15.61 3.68 5.74
N ALA A 100 -14.76 4.66 6.04
CA ALA A 100 -13.69 5.12 5.16
C ALA A 100 -12.49 4.14 5.08
N SER A 101 -12.36 3.19 6.01
CA SER A 101 -11.22 2.26 6.07
C SER A 101 -11.04 1.45 4.78
N SER A 102 -12.13 1.08 4.10
CA SER A 102 -12.08 0.38 2.81
C SER A 102 -11.55 1.27 1.69
N MET A 103 -11.91 2.55 1.69
CA MET A 103 -11.38 3.54 0.74
C MET A 103 -9.89 3.78 0.98
N PHE A 104 -9.46 3.92 2.24
CA PHE A 104 -8.06 4.10 2.58
C PHE A 104 -7.21 2.90 2.20
N LYS A 105 -7.71 1.68 2.48
CA LYS A 105 -7.03 0.45 2.05
C LYS A 105 -6.88 0.41 0.53
N TYR A 106 -7.97 0.58 -0.19
CA TYR A 106 -7.96 0.54 -1.66
C TYR A 106 -7.01 1.59 -2.24
N TYR A 107 -7.22 2.86 -1.91
CA TYR A 107 -6.44 3.95 -2.46
C TYR A 107 -4.96 3.88 -2.06
N GLY A 108 -4.67 3.62 -0.77
CA GLY A 108 -3.30 3.55 -0.26
C GLY A 108 -2.50 2.43 -0.90
N THR A 109 -3.10 1.26 -1.11
CA THR A 109 -2.40 0.13 -1.75
C THR A 109 -2.16 0.36 -3.24
N GLU A 110 -3.12 0.90 -3.97
CA GLU A 110 -2.93 1.24 -5.39
C GLU A 110 -1.88 2.35 -5.54
N HIS A 111 -1.92 3.38 -4.71
CA HIS A 111 -0.94 4.45 -4.70
C HIS A 111 0.49 3.94 -4.39
N ASN A 112 0.64 2.99 -3.46
CA ASN A 112 1.93 2.35 -3.20
C ASN A 112 2.45 1.55 -4.40
N LYS A 113 1.57 0.84 -5.10
CA LYS A 113 1.94 0.15 -6.36
C LYS A 113 2.43 1.14 -7.40
N ASP A 114 1.68 2.24 -7.62
CA ASP A 114 2.06 3.30 -8.57
C ASP A 114 3.43 3.90 -8.24
N ARG A 115 3.74 4.11 -6.96
CA ARG A 115 5.05 4.58 -6.53
C ARG A 115 6.19 3.70 -7.02
N TYR A 116 6.06 2.39 -6.85
CA TYR A 116 7.08 1.44 -7.29
C TYR A 116 7.12 1.27 -8.81
N GLU A 117 5.99 1.39 -9.51
CA GLU A 117 5.97 1.44 -10.98
C GLU A 117 6.78 2.63 -11.50
N LEU A 118 6.63 3.81 -10.89
CA LEU A 118 7.39 5.01 -11.26
C LEU A 118 8.90 4.83 -11.01
N MET A 119 9.29 4.18 -9.89
CA MET A 119 10.70 3.89 -9.62
C MET A 119 11.27 2.92 -10.64
N ILE A 120 10.62 1.81 -10.92
CA ILE A 120 11.07 0.82 -11.91
C ILE A 120 11.14 1.43 -13.31
N ALA A 121 10.17 2.24 -13.71
CA ALA A 121 10.19 2.95 -14.98
C ALA A 121 11.38 3.91 -15.08
N ALA A 122 11.71 4.63 -14.02
CA ALA A 122 12.89 5.51 -13.97
C ALA A 122 14.21 4.73 -14.03
N MET A 123 14.29 3.57 -13.38
CA MET A 123 15.49 2.72 -13.35
C MET A 123 15.76 2.00 -14.69
N GLY A 124 14.74 1.81 -15.54
CA GLY A 124 14.87 1.09 -16.79
C GLY A 124 15.45 -0.31 -16.58
N ASN A 125 16.48 -0.70 -17.33
CA ASN A 125 17.12 -2.01 -17.21
C ASN A 125 17.67 -2.30 -15.81
N LYS A 126 17.99 -1.29 -15.02
CA LYS A 126 18.45 -1.46 -13.63
C LYS A 126 17.33 -1.93 -12.69
N GLY A 127 16.07 -1.74 -13.06
CA GLY A 127 14.89 -2.27 -12.37
C GLY A 127 14.59 -3.74 -12.63
N LEU A 128 15.42 -4.47 -13.37
CA LEU A 128 15.24 -5.90 -13.69
C LEU A 128 16.07 -6.83 -12.78
N GLY A 129 16.93 -6.28 -11.93
CA GLY A 129 17.85 -7.05 -11.09
C GLY A 129 17.14 -7.77 -9.94
N TRP A 130 17.33 -9.10 -9.83
CA TRP A 130 16.80 -9.89 -8.71
C TRP A 130 17.88 -10.35 -7.75
N THR A 131 18.94 -10.91 -8.29
CA THR A 131 20.15 -11.37 -7.58
C THR A 131 21.36 -11.15 -8.48
N ASN A 132 22.54 -10.98 -7.87
CA ASN A 132 23.86 -11.08 -8.51
C ASN A 132 24.40 -9.87 -9.28
N GLU A 133 25.48 -10.13 -9.95
CA GLU A 133 26.42 -9.21 -10.56
C GLU A 133 25.78 -8.19 -11.51
N GLY A 134 26.18 -6.95 -11.36
CA GLY A 134 25.73 -5.84 -12.19
C GLY A 134 24.57 -5.03 -11.62
N PHE A 135 24.02 -5.42 -10.48
CA PHE A 135 22.97 -4.70 -9.77
C PHE A 135 23.38 -4.40 -8.32
N SER A 136 23.15 -3.18 -7.86
CA SER A 136 23.39 -2.82 -6.46
C SER A 136 22.32 -3.41 -5.54
N ASP A 137 22.61 -3.46 -4.24
CA ASP A 137 21.63 -3.92 -3.23
C ASP A 137 20.38 -3.05 -3.23
N GLU A 138 20.51 -1.73 -3.46
CA GLU A 138 19.38 -0.82 -3.58
C GLU A 138 18.50 -1.15 -4.78
N GLU A 139 19.09 -1.40 -5.96
CA GLU A 139 18.37 -1.79 -7.18
C GLU A 139 17.58 -3.07 -6.96
N GLN A 140 18.23 -4.09 -6.39
CA GLN A 140 17.59 -5.36 -6.07
C GLN A 140 16.47 -5.21 -5.03
N ALA A 141 16.69 -4.37 -4.00
CA ALA A 141 15.68 -4.12 -2.97
C ALA A 141 14.44 -3.43 -3.55
N ILE A 142 14.62 -2.46 -4.45
CA ILE A 142 13.49 -1.79 -5.12
C ILE A 142 12.72 -2.78 -6.00
N THR A 143 13.41 -3.61 -6.79
CA THR A 143 12.77 -4.63 -7.64
C THR A 143 11.97 -5.63 -6.82
N LYS A 144 12.55 -6.14 -5.72
CA LYS A 144 11.86 -7.05 -4.80
C LYS A 144 10.64 -6.40 -4.15
N ALA A 145 10.77 -5.16 -3.71
CA ALA A 145 9.68 -4.39 -3.14
C ALA A 145 8.58 -4.14 -4.17
N TRP A 146 8.92 -3.77 -5.40
CA TRP A 146 7.97 -3.62 -6.51
C TRP A 146 7.12 -4.88 -6.72
N LEU A 147 7.75 -6.04 -6.84
CA LEU A 147 7.02 -7.31 -6.97
C LEU A 147 6.17 -7.61 -5.73
N ARG A 148 6.67 -7.34 -4.53
CA ARG A 148 5.91 -7.49 -3.29
C ARG A 148 4.65 -6.61 -3.26
N THR A 149 4.70 -5.39 -3.82
CA THR A 149 3.52 -4.50 -3.85
C THR A 149 2.34 -5.07 -4.62
N LYS A 150 2.55 -6.04 -5.53
CA LYS A 150 1.44 -6.69 -6.25
C LYS A 150 0.47 -7.40 -5.32
N ALA A 151 0.96 -7.91 -4.19
CA ALA A 151 0.11 -8.48 -3.14
C ALA A 151 -0.76 -7.44 -2.41
N ASN A 152 -0.41 -6.16 -2.47
CA ASN A 152 -1.18 -5.11 -1.80
C ASN A 152 -2.63 -5.01 -2.29
N SER A 153 -2.90 -5.34 -3.57
CA SER A 153 -4.27 -5.40 -4.10
C SER A 153 -5.07 -6.63 -3.63
N ILE A 154 -4.42 -7.59 -2.96
CA ILE A 154 -5.01 -8.88 -2.56
C ILE A 154 -5.17 -8.94 -1.04
N GLU A 155 -4.10 -8.66 -0.31
CA GLU A 155 -4.07 -8.73 1.16
C GLU A 155 -5.02 -7.72 1.82
N GLY A 156 -5.56 -8.04 2.99
CA GLY A 156 -6.54 -7.21 3.69
C GLY A 156 -7.88 -7.06 2.98
N GLY A 157 -8.20 -7.98 2.07
CA GLY A 157 -9.33 -7.96 1.16
C GLY A 157 -8.97 -7.34 -0.20
N THR A 158 -9.36 -8.01 -1.28
CA THR A 158 -9.00 -7.56 -2.63
C THR A 158 -9.55 -6.15 -2.94
N SER A 159 -8.95 -5.49 -3.92
CA SER A 159 -9.42 -4.18 -4.40
C SER A 159 -10.90 -4.23 -4.77
N GLU A 160 -11.36 -5.29 -5.44
CA GLU A 160 -12.75 -5.51 -5.82
C GLU A 160 -13.68 -5.66 -4.60
N VAL A 161 -13.23 -6.40 -3.58
CA VAL A 161 -13.98 -6.54 -2.32
C VAL A 161 -14.10 -5.19 -1.61
N GLN A 162 -13.03 -4.38 -1.58
CA GLN A 162 -13.09 -3.04 -1.00
C GLN A 162 -14.05 -2.11 -1.77
N LEU A 163 -14.01 -2.14 -3.10
CA LEU A 163 -14.94 -1.39 -3.94
C LEU A 163 -16.40 -1.81 -3.71
N ASN A 164 -16.67 -3.10 -3.55
CA ASN A 164 -18.00 -3.60 -3.19
C ASN A 164 -18.47 -3.10 -1.81
N VAL A 165 -17.56 -3.06 -0.83
CA VAL A 165 -17.88 -2.50 0.49
C VAL A 165 -18.17 -1.00 0.41
N ILE A 166 -17.37 -0.26 -0.35
CA ILE A 166 -17.57 1.19 -0.58
C ILE A 166 -18.92 1.43 -1.24
N SER A 167 -19.20 0.74 -2.34
CA SER A 167 -20.45 0.86 -3.09
C SER A 167 -21.68 0.66 -2.20
N ARG A 168 -21.71 -0.46 -1.46
CA ARG A 168 -22.90 -0.87 -0.71
C ARG A 168 -23.06 -0.21 0.65
N ARG A 169 -21.95 0.06 1.37
CA ARG A 169 -21.99 0.49 2.76
C ARG A 169 -21.61 1.95 2.98
N VAL A 170 -20.94 2.56 2.03
CA VAL A 170 -20.55 3.97 2.11
C VAL A 170 -21.42 4.83 1.21
N LEU A 171 -21.66 4.37 -0.02
CA LEU A 171 -22.42 5.11 -1.04
C LEU A 171 -23.88 4.67 -1.14
N ASP A 172 -24.26 3.57 -0.47
CA ASP A 172 -25.63 2.99 -0.48
C ASP A 172 -26.19 2.80 -1.91
N LEU A 173 -25.31 2.33 -2.81
CA LEU A 173 -25.68 2.06 -4.19
C LEU A 173 -26.48 0.75 -4.29
N PRO A 174 -27.43 0.62 -5.23
CA PRO A 174 -28.20 -0.60 -5.44
C PRO A 174 -27.31 -1.79 -5.84
N ASN A 175 -27.80 -3.01 -5.54
CA ASN A 175 -27.12 -4.27 -5.87
C ASN A 175 -27.22 -4.56 -7.39
#